data_d26774bde69000dfbeb3c9fd533b3112
#
_entry.id   d26774bde69000dfbeb3c9fd533b3112
#
_cell.length_a   1.000
_cell.length_b   1.000
_cell.length_c   1.000
_cell.angle_alpha   90.00
_cell.angle_beta   90.00
_cell.angle_gamma   90.00
#
_symmetry.space_group_name_H-M   'P 1'
#
loop_
_entity.id
_entity.type
_entity.pdbx_description
1 polymer ?
#
loop_
_entity_poly.entity_id
_entity_poly.type
_entity_poly.pdbx_seq_one_letter_code
_entity_poly.pdbx_strand_id
1 'polypeptide(L)'
;FGELMIRLQPFNYERFVQANNLEFTFGGGEANVAVSLANYGMDAVYVTKLPAHAIGQAAINSLRRYGVDTSKIVRGGDRVGIYFNEKGASQRGSVCIYDRAHSAIQEASTADFDWDSIFEGVDWFHFTGITPALGPNVVDICREACKAAKAHGVKISCDLNYRGKLWTREEARAAMTDLCQYVDVCISNEEDAKDVFGIEAEATDIYAGEINREGYKSVAKQLADKFGFEKVAITLRESHSASDNGWSAMLYDVASNEYCFSKKYELRIIDRVGGGDSFGGGLIYALLNGKSTQDAVEFAVAASALKHSIEGDYNMVTVSEVEKLAGGDGSGRIQR
;
A
#
# COMPACT_ATOMS: atom_id res chain seq x y z
N PHE A 1 0.28 -3.63 9.94
CA PHE A 1 -0.24 -2.72 10.98
C PHE A 1 -0.66 -1.41 10.37
N GLY A 2 -1.90 -0.96 10.61
CA GLY A 2 -2.38 0.32 10.07
C GLY A 2 -3.83 0.63 10.42
N GLU A 3 -4.42 1.63 9.76
CA GLU A 3 -5.80 2.05 9.98
C GLU A 3 -6.74 1.37 8.99
N LEU A 4 -7.81 0.78 9.51
CA LEU A 4 -8.96 0.32 8.73
C LEU A 4 -10.09 1.33 8.86
N MET A 5 -10.51 1.91 7.73
CA MET A 5 -11.54 2.94 7.68
C MET A 5 -12.82 2.44 7.02
N ILE A 6 -13.92 3.12 7.35
CA ILE A 6 -15.14 3.06 6.55
C ILE A 6 -14.89 3.84 5.25
N ARG A 7 -15.24 3.24 4.13
CA ARG A 7 -15.35 3.92 2.83
C ARG A 7 -16.82 4.19 2.54
N LEU A 8 -17.16 5.46 2.37
CA LEU A 8 -18.49 5.89 1.93
C LEU A 8 -18.36 6.48 0.52
N GLN A 9 -19.12 5.94 -0.43
CA GLN A 9 -18.99 6.28 -1.83
C GLN A 9 -20.36 6.38 -2.50
N PRO A 10 -20.63 7.42 -3.32
CA PRO A 10 -21.79 7.43 -4.20
C PRO A 10 -21.76 6.24 -5.17
N PHE A 11 -22.91 5.75 -5.55
CA PHE A 11 -23.02 4.69 -6.55
C PHE A 11 -22.53 5.17 -7.93
N ASN A 12 -21.93 4.29 -8.68
CA ASN A 12 -21.42 4.54 -10.03
C ASN A 12 -20.48 5.76 -10.08
N TYR A 13 -20.84 6.78 -10.84
CA TYR A 13 -20.09 8.05 -11.01
C TYR A 13 -20.89 9.25 -10.51
N GLU A 14 -21.87 9.05 -9.64
CA GLU A 14 -22.60 10.14 -9.00
C GLU A 14 -21.63 11.01 -8.18
N ARG A 15 -21.96 12.28 -8.11
CA ARG A 15 -21.24 13.23 -7.26
C ARG A 15 -21.86 13.28 -5.86
N PHE A 16 -21.10 13.61 -4.85
CA PHE A 16 -21.63 13.79 -3.49
C PHE A 16 -22.81 14.76 -3.44
N VAL A 17 -22.76 15.85 -4.23
CA VAL A 17 -23.80 16.88 -4.25
C VAL A 17 -25.13 16.42 -4.89
N GLN A 18 -25.16 15.27 -5.52
CA GLN A 18 -26.38 14.69 -6.13
C GLN A 18 -26.80 13.37 -5.50
N ALA A 19 -25.89 12.69 -4.80
CA ALA A 19 -26.15 11.37 -4.25
C ALA A 19 -27.15 11.40 -3.09
N ASN A 20 -28.09 10.46 -3.09
CA ASN A 20 -29.04 10.27 -2.00
C ASN A 20 -28.68 9.04 -1.13
N ASN A 21 -27.80 8.17 -1.63
CA ASN A 21 -27.33 6.96 -0.97
C ASN A 21 -25.82 6.84 -1.15
N LEU A 22 -25.18 6.14 -0.21
CA LEU A 22 -23.75 5.84 -0.27
C LEU A 22 -23.56 4.33 -0.06
N GLU A 23 -22.63 3.74 -0.80
CA GLU A 23 -22.09 2.43 -0.47
C GLU A 23 -21.29 2.53 0.83
N PHE A 24 -21.45 1.52 1.67
CA PHE A 24 -20.75 1.36 2.93
C PHE A 24 -19.81 0.15 2.83
N THR A 25 -18.53 0.40 2.68
CA THR A 25 -17.48 -0.62 2.61
C THR A 25 -16.33 -0.26 3.55
N PHE A 26 -15.25 -1.04 3.53
CA PHE A 26 -14.06 -0.79 4.34
C PHE A 26 -12.81 -0.86 3.48
N GLY A 27 -11.78 -0.13 3.92
CA GLY A 27 -10.47 -0.14 3.29
C GLY A 27 -9.42 0.57 4.14
N GLY A 28 -8.18 0.35 3.78
CA GLY A 28 -7.00 0.95 4.40
C GLY A 28 -5.76 0.35 3.79
N GLY A 29 -4.69 1.12 3.63
CA GLY A 29 -3.51 0.69 2.87
C GLY A 29 -3.01 -0.69 3.28
N GLU A 30 -2.71 -0.88 4.55
CA GLU A 30 -2.17 -2.12 5.07
C GLU A 30 -3.23 -3.25 5.15
N ALA A 31 -4.50 -2.90 5.34
CA ALA A 31 -5.60 -3.86 5.28
C ALA A 31 -5.78 -4.40 3.85
N ASN A 32 -5.65 -3.51 2.86
CA ASN A 32 -5.70 -3.90 1.45
C ASN A 32 -4.57 -4.87 1.10
N VAL A 33 -3.36 -4.66 1.64
CA VAL A 33 -2.23 -5.58 1.51
C VAL A 33 -2.54 -6.93 2.17
N ALA A 34 -3.07 -6.93 3.39
CA ALA A 34 -3.43 -8.15 4.11
C ALA A 34 -4.47 -8.99 3.35
N VAL A 35 -5.49 -8.35 2.79
CA VAL A 35 -6.51 -9.05 1.96
C VAL A 35 -5.91 -9.62 0.69
N SER A 36 -5.02 -8.90 0.01
CA SER A 36 -4.29 -9.43 -1.15
C SER A 36 -3.52 -10.70 -0.80
N LEU A 37 -2.75 -10.67 0.28
CA LEU A 37 -1.95 -11.82 0.74
C LEU A 37 -2.83 -13.01 1.12
N ALA A 38 -3.94 -12.79 1.82
CA ALA A 38 -4.89 -13.84 2.16
C ALA A 38 -5.50 -14.47 0.89
N ASN A 39 -5.86 -13.67 -0.12
CA ASN A 39 -6.34 -14.17 -1.42
C ASN A 39 -5.28 -14.96 -2.20
N TYR A 40 -3.99 -14.70 -1.94
CA TYR A 40 -2.89 -15.48 -2.51
C TYR A 40 -2.55 -16.74 -1.70
N GLY A 41 -3.33 -17.05 -0.65
CA GLY A 41 -3.16 -18.24 0.17
C GLY A 41 -2.10 -18.11 1.27
N MET A 42 -1.68 -16.88 1.61
CA MET A 42 -0.77 -16.61 2.71
C MET A 42 -1.53 -16.46 4.03
N ASP A 43 -0.89 -16.78 5.14
CA ASP A 43 -1.40 -16.53 6.49
C ASP A 43 -1.20 -15.03 6.82
N ALA A 44 -2.23 -14.23 6.58
CA ALA A 44 -2.19 -12.80 6.79
C ALA A 44 -2.89 -12.42 8.10
N VAL A 45 -2.16 -11.75 9.00
CA VAL A 45 -2.66 -11.21 10.27
C VAL A 45 -2.75 -9.69 10.15
N TYR A 46 -3.88 -9.11 10.53
CA TYR A 46 -4.03 -7.66 10.55
C TYR A 46 -4.04 -7.12 11.98
N VAL A 47 -3.21 -6.12 12.23
CA VAL A 47 -3.07 -5.49 13.54
C VAL A 47 -3.53 -4.04 13.47
N THR A 48 -4.47 -3.67 14.33
CA THR A 48 -5.01 -2.32 14.47
C THR A 48 -5.75 -2.17 15.80
N LYS A 49 -6.34 -1.01 16.05
CA LYS A 49 -7.29 -0.80 17.14
C LYS A 49 -8.62 -0.33 16.58
N LEU A 50 -9.70 -0.99 16.98
CA LEU A 50 -11.07 -0.72 16.53
C LEU A 50 -12.04 -0.67 17.72
N PRO A 51 -13.09 0.17 17.67
CA PRO A 51 -14.11 0.24 18.73
C PRO A 51 -14.81 -1.09 18.98
N ALA A 52 -15.29 -1.28 20.19
CA ALA A 52 -16.00 -2.49 20.59
C ALA A 52 -17.46 -2.57 20.07
N HIS A 53 -18.01 -1.46 19.59
CA HIS A 53 -19.39 -1.40 19.07
C HIS A 53 -19.55 -2.07 17.69
N ALA A 54 -20.79 -2.13 17.19
CA ALA A 54 -21.17 -2.85 15.98
C ALA A 54 -20.43 -2.39 14.71
N ILE A 55 -20.09 -1.09 14.58
CA ILE A 55 -19.33 -0.60 13.41
C ILE A 55 -17.90 -1.15 13.43
N GLY A 56 -17.24 -1.17 14.59
CA GLY A 56 -15.93 -1.82 14.75
C GLY A 56 -16.00 -3.32 14.46
N GLN A 57 -17.08 -3.99 14.82
CA GLN A 57 -17.29 -5.40 14.47
C GLN A 57 -17.52 -5.60 12.97
N ALA A 58 -18.24 -4.70 12.32
CA ALA A 58 -18.42 -4.73 10.86
C ALA A 58 -17.07 -4.56 10.12
N ALA A 59 -16.20 -3.69 10.63
CA ALA A 59 -14.84 -3.54 10.11
C ALA A 59 -14.04 -4.85 10.22
N ILE A 60 -14.08 -5.51 11.36
CA ILE A 60 -13.44 -6.83 11.56
C ILE A 60 -14.02 -7.87 10.59
N ASN A 61 -15.32 -7.92 10.45
CA ASN A 61 -15.98 -8.88 9.56
C ASN A 61 -15.60 -8.67 8.09
N SER A 62 -15.32 -7.44 7.68
CA SER A 62 -14.86 -7.13 6.33
C SER A 62 -13.51 -7.79 5.99
N LEU A 63 -12.65 -7.97 6.97
CA LEU A 63 -11.37 -8.67 6.83
C LEU A 63 -11.53 -10.20 6.97
N ARG A 64 -12.28 -10.65 7.97
CA ARG A 64 -12.56 -12.08 8.19
C ARG A 64 -13.23 -12.73 6.99
N ARG A 65 -14.07 -12.01 6.29
CA ARG A 65 -14.74 -12.46 5.07
C ARG A 65 -13.75 -12.98 4.01
N TYR A 66 -12.55 -12.40 3.99
CA TYR A 66 -11.50 -12.73 3.01
C TYR A 66 -10.34 -13.55 3.60
N GLY A 67 -10.53 -14.12 4.79
CA GLY A 67 -9.57 -15.03 5.40
C GLY A 67 -8.40 -14.35 6.14
N VAL A 68 -8.48 -13.04 6.38
CA VAL A 68 -7.47 -12.34 7.20
C VAL A 68 -7.69 -12.69 8.68
N ASP A 69 -6.63 -13.05 9.39
CA ASP A 69 -6.66 -13.25 10.84
C ASP A 69 -6.78 -11.91 11.55
N THR A 70 -7.85 -11.77 12.32
CA THR A 70 -8.17 -10.57 13.09
C THR A 70 -7.98 -10.74 14.59
N SER A 71 -7.36 -11.84 15.04
CA SER A 71 -7.20 -12.17 16.45
C SER A 71 -6.32 -11.19 17.23
N LYS A 72 -5.46 -10.46 16.53
CA LYS A 72 -4.55 -9.45 17.09
C LYS A 72 -5.10 -8.01 17.01
N ILE A 73 -6.35 -7.84 16.60
CA ILE A 73 -7.00 -6.52 16.62
C ILE A 73 -7.39 -6.16 18.04
N VAL A 74 -6.91 -5.01 18.50
CA VAL A 74 -7.25 -4.46 19.82
C VAL A 74 -8.62 -3.79 19.77
N ARG A 75 -9.44 -4.01 20.78
CA ARG A 75 -10.80 -3.41 20.88
C ARG A 75 -10.78 -2.28 21.89
N GLY A 76 -11.22 -1.11 21.48
CA GLY A 76 -11.30 0.09 22.32
C GLY A 76 -11.37 1.36 21.47
N GLY A 77 -11.50 2.51 22.13
CA GLY A 77 -11.76 3.77 21.47
C GLY A 77 -13.22 3.92 21.01
N ASP A 78 -13.57 5.08 20.46
CA ASP A 78 -14.95 5.46 20.24
C ASP A 78 -15.39 5.43 18.78
N ARG A 79 -14.43 5.55 17.82
CA ARG A 79 -14.82 5.65 16.42
C ARG A 79 -13.88 4.93 15.45
N VAL A 80 -14.44 4.53 14.32
CA VAL A 80 -13.72 4.12 13.10
C VAL A 80 -13.56 5.35 12.24
N GLY A 81 -12.36 5.58 11.69
CA GLY A 81 -12.13 6.64 10.71
C GLY A 81 -12.95 6.42 9.44
N ILE A 82 -13.31 7.50 8.77
CA ILE A 82 -14.11 7.49 7.55
C ILE A 82 -13.34 8.18 6.42
N TYR A 83 -13.42 7.66 5.22
CA TYR A 83 -13.14 8.44 4.03
C TYR A 83 -14.29 8.36 3.04
N PHE A 84 -14.60 9.51 2.47
CA PHE A 84 -15.60 9.66 1.44
C PHE A 84 -14.88 9.67 0.09
N ASN A 85 -15.26 8.79 -0.82
CA ASN A 85 -14.62 8.67 -2.14
C ASN A 85 -15.63 8.91 -3.26
N GLU A 86 -15.42 9.97 -4.04
CA GLU A 86 -16.17 10.24 -5.27
C GLU A 86 -15.29 9.82 -6.46
N LYS A 87 -15.73 8.84 -7.22
CA LYS A 87 -14.97 8.37 -8.39
C LYS A 87 -14.87 9.43 -9.48
N GLY A 88 -13.68 9.60 -10.00
CA GLY A 88 -13.45 10.42 -11.20
C GLY A 88 -13.86 9.70 -12.48
N ALA A 89 -14.03 10.48 -13.52
CA ALA A 89 -14.30 9.98 -14.86
C ALA A 89 -13.75 10.94 -15.91
N SER A 90 -13.08 10.42 -16.93
CA SER A 90 -12.50 11.24 -18.00
C SER A 90 -11.58 12.34 -17.45
N GLN A 91 -11.89 13.62 -17.66
CA GLN A 91 -11.12 14.76 -17.16
C GLN A 91 -11.45 15.15 -15.72
N ARG A 92 -12.52 14.59 -15.14
CA ARG A 92 -12.91 14.88 -13.76
C ARG A 92 -12.17 13.98 -12.79
N GLY A 93 -11.24 14.53 -12.01
CA GLY A 93 -10.50 13.78 -10.98
C GLY A 93 -11.41 13.20 -9.90
N SER A 94 -10.93 12.11 -9.24
CA SER A 94 -11.56 11.58 -8.04
C SER A 94 -11.41 12.57 -6.88
N VAL A 95 -12.39 12.56 -5.97
CA VAL A 95 -12.35 13.37 -4.74
C VAL A 95 -12.33 12.44 -3.54
N CYS A 96 -11.37 12.67 -2.63
CA CYS A 96 -11.30 11.94 -1.37
C CYS A 96 -11.32 12.94 -0.21
N ILE A 97 -12.31 12.77 0.68
CA ILE A 97 -12.51 13.59 1.88
C ILE A 97 -12.35 12.67 3.09
N TYR A 98 -11.47 13.05 4.03
CA TYR A 98 -11.21 12.28 5.22
C TYR A 98 -11.92 12.88 6.44
N ASP A 99 -12.58 12.02 7.20
CA ASP A 99 -13.10 12.26 8.53
C ASP A 99 -12.56 11.16 9.46
N ARG A 100 -11.30 11.32 9.88
CA ARG A 100 -10.55 10.28 10.59
C ARG A 100 -9.92 10.74 11.91
N ALA A 101 -10.11 12.02 12.28
CA ALA A 101 -9.60 12.52 13.56
C ALA A 101 -10.23 11.74 14.74
N HIS A 102 -9.41 11.47 15.76
CA HIS A 102 -9.83 10.71 16.94
C HIS A 102 -10.33 9.30 16.67
N SER A 103 -9.90 8.67 15.58
CA SER A 103 -10.16 7.24 15.37
C SER A 103 -9.45 6.40 16.45
N ALA A 104 -9.97 5.21 16.73
CA ALA A 104 -9.43 4.34 17.77
C ALA A 104 -7.92 4.07 17.61
N ILE A 105 -7.44 3.88 16.40
CA ILE A 105 -6.01 3.69 16.12
C ILE A 105 -5.22 4.98 16.31
N GLN A 106 -5.77 6.13 15.95
CA GLN A 106 -5.10 7.42 16.15
C GLN A 106 -4.89 7.72 17.64
N GLU A 107 -5.79 7.26 18.50
CA GLU A 107 -5.71 7.43 19.98
C GLU A 107 -5.07 6.22 20.69
N ALA A 108 -4.50 5.28 19.95
CA ALA A 108 -3.82 4.12 20.51
C ALA A 108 -2.52 4.52 21.24
N SER A 109 -2.08 3.66 22.12
CA SER A 109 -0.80 3.78 22.82
C SER A 109 0.07 2.54 22.58
N THR A 110 1.36 2.63 22.89
CA THR A 110 2.26 1.49 22.82
C THR A 110 1.82 0.33 23.69
N ALA A 111 1.18 0.62 24.84
CA ALA A 111 0.67 -0.39 25.76
C ALA A 111 -0.52 -1.22 25.19
N ASP A 112 -1.13 -0.79 24.10
CA ASP A 112 -2.22 -1.53 23.45
C ASP A 112 -1.72 -2.78 22.69
N PHE A 113 -0.42 -2.87 22.36
CA PHE A 113 0.11 -3.90 21.48
C PHE A 113 1.23 -4.71 22.14
N ASP A 114 1.05 -6.02 22.22
CA ASP A 114 2.08 -6.99 22.62
C ASP A 114 2.82 -7.48 21.35
N TRP A 115 3.83 -6.72 20.93
CA TRP A 115 4.55 -7.00 19.69
C TRP A 115 5.32 -8.32 19.73
N ASP A 116 5.80 -8.76 20.89
CA ASP A 116 6.49 -10.05 21.00
C ASP A 116 5.51 -11.21 20.70
N SER A 117 4.31 -11.16 21.26
CA SER A 117 3.26 -12.13 20.96
C SER A 117 2.74 -12.02 19.51
N ILE A 118 2.72 -10.80 18.95
CA ILE A 118 2.27 -10.57 17.56
C ILE A 118 3.27 -11.17 16.56
N PHE A 119 4.57 -11.04 16.81
CA PHE A 119 5.61 -11.50 15.88
C PHE A 119 6.07 -12.96 16.07
N GLU A 120 5.50 -13.69 17.02
CA GLU A 120 5.79 -15.10 17.19
C GLU A 120 5.40 -15.91 15.92
N GLY A 121 6.41 -16.49 15.25
CA GLY A 121 6.21 -17.27 14.03
C GLY A 121 5.87 -16.45 12.78
N VAL A 122 6.08 -15.14 12.79
CA VAL A 122 5.85 -14.24 11.64
C VAL A 122 7.12 -14.12 10.79
N ASP A 123 6.97 -14.16 9.47
CA ASP A 123 8.07 -14.01 8.51
C ASP A 123 8.23 -12.57 8.01
N TRP A 124 7.11 -11.81 7.93
CA TRP A 124 7.08 -10.50 7.27
C TRP A 124 6.16 -9.53 8.00
N PHE A 125 6.64 -8.31 8.20
CA PHE A 125 5.87 -7.17 8.72
C PHE A 125 5.77 -6.07 7.69
N HIS A 126 4.57 -5.53 7.49
CA HIS A 126 4.33 -4.42 6.56
C HIS A 126 3.59 -3.27 7.24
N PHE A 127 4.02 -2.05 6.94
CA PHE A 127 3.33 -0.81 7.27
C PHE A 127 3.54 0.21 6.16
N THR A 128 2.79 1.31 6.19
CA THR A 128 2.96 2.44 5.27
C THR A 128 3.28 3.72 6.04
N GLY A 129 3.79 4.73 5.35
CA GLY A 129 3.99 6.07 5.92
C GLY A 129 2.71 6.78 6.32
N ILE A 130 1.53 6.26 5.94
CA ILE A 130 0.24 6.79 6.41
C ILE A 130 0.07 6.54 7.91
N THR A 131 0.47 5.37 8.39
CA THR A 131 0.23 4.95 9.78
C THR A 131 0.97 5.82 10.79
N PRO A 132 2.28 6.07 10.72
CA PRO A 132 2.94 7.01 11.63
C PRO A 132 2.45 8.46 11.45
N ALA A 133 1.91 8.83 10.30
CA ALA A 133 1.33 10.16 10.07
C ALA A 133 0.05 10.43 10.87
N LEU A 134 -0.55 9.42 11.51
CA LEU A 134 -1.73 9.57 12.35
C LEU A 134 -1.47 10.33 13.65
N GLY A 135 -0.22 10.35 14.12
CA GLY A 135 0.16 11.11 15.30
C GLY A 135 1.48 10.64 15.93
N PRO A 136 2.08 11.46 16.81
CA PRO A 136 3.36 11.12 17.47
C PRO A 136 3.32 9.81 18.25
N ASN A 137 2.21 9.52 18.91
CA ASN A 137 1.99 8.25 19.61
C ASN A 137 2.02 7.06 18.65
N VAL A 138 1.50 7.22 17.44
CA VAL A 138 1.50 6.16 16.42
C VAL A 138 2.90 5.98 15.80
N VAL A 139 3.69 7.05 15.70
CA VAL A 139 5.14 6.95 15.37
C VAL A 139 5.84 6.06 16.39
N ASP A 140 5.58 6.26 17.70
CA ASP A 140 6.17 5.44 18.75
C ASP A 140 5.73 3.97 18.66
N ILE A 141 4.45 3.71 18.36
CA ILE A 141 3.94 2.35 18.12
C ILE A 141 4.65 1.69 16.95
N CYS A 142 4.80 2.39 15.83
CA CYS A 142 5.52 1.89 14.65
C CYS A 142 6.99 1.58 14.99
N ARG A 143 7.64 2.44 15.78
CA ARG A 143 9.04 2.22 16.19
C ARG A 143 9.19 0.98 17.07
N GLU A 144 8.32 0.78 18.03
CA GLU A 144 8.30 -0.43 18.86
C GLU A 144 8.02 -1.68 18.02
N ALA A 145 7.07 -1.62 17.10
CA ALA A 145 6.80 -2.71 16.17
C ALA A 145 8.04 -3.07 15.34
N CYS A 146 8.70 -2.08 14.74
CA CYS A 146 9.91 -2.31 13.96
C CYS A 146 11.04 -2.93 14.78
N LYS A 147 11.26 -2.44 16.00
CA LYS A 147 12.29 -3.01 16.91
C LYS A 147 11.98 -4.46 17.28
N ALA A 148 10.74 -4.75 17.65
CA ALA A 148 10.31 -6.12 17.97
C ALA A 148 10.41 -7.04 16.75
N ALA A 149 9.97 -6.59 15.57
CA ALA A 149 10.11 -7.36 14.34
C ALA A 149 11.58 -7.73 14.06
N LYS A 150 12.51 -6.78 14.20
CA LYS A 150 13.94 -7.07 14.05
C LYS A 150 14.47 -8.05 15.09
N ALA A 151 14.04 -7.92 16.35
CA ALA A 151 14.42 -8.86 17.42
C ALA A 151 13.94 -10.28 17.15
N HIS A 152 12.82 -10.45 16.48
CA HIS A 152 12.27 -11.75 16.05
C HIS A 152 12.79 -12.23 14.69
N GLY A 153 13.67 -11.47 14.02
CA GLY A 153 14.20 -11.82 12.70
C GLY A 153 13.19 -11.66 11.55
N VAL A 154 12.13 -10.90 11.78
CA VAL A 154 11.06 -10.62 10.82
C VAL A 154 11.54 -9.62 9.77
N LYS A 155 11.28 -9.90 8.48
CA LYS A 155 11.50 -8.93 7.39
C LYS A 155 10.49 -7.81 7.46
N ILE A 156 10.94 -6.57 7.19
CA ILE A 156 10.09 -5.39 7.24
C ILE A 156 10.01 -4.72 5.88
N SER A 157 8.81 -4.48 5.39
CA SER A 157 8.56 -3.62 4.24
C SER A 157 7.77 -2.37 4.63
N CYS A 158 8.07 -1.28 3.95
CA CYS A 158 7.34 -0.03 4.11
C CYS A 158 7.04 0.58 2.73
N ASP A 159 5.79 0.97 2.51
CA ASP A 159 5.41 1.89 1.44
C ASP A 159 5.48 3.32 2.00
N LEU A 160 6.32 4.18 1.43
CA LEU A 160 6.52 5.55 1.92
C LEU A 160 5.23 6.37 1.90
N ASN A 161 4.43 6.22 0.88
CA ASN A 161 3.03 6.62 0.77
C ASN A 161 2.72 7.98 1.44
N TYR A 162 3.48 9.02 1.07
CA TYR A 162 3.37 10.34 1.68
C TYR A 162 1.97 10.94 1.50
N ARG A 163 1.48 11.57 2.56
CA ARG A 163 0.17 12.23 2.56
C ARG A 163 0.27 13.63 3.17
N GLY A 164 0.44 14.65 2.34
CA GLY A 164 0.53 16.05 2.77
C GLY A 164 -0.71 16.59 3.49
N LYS A 165 -1.84 15.86 3.50
CA LYS A 165 -3.02 16.17 4.31
C LYS A 165 -2.92 15.70 5.77
N LEU A 166 -1.95 14.84 6.10
CA LEU A 166 -1.77 14.27 7.45
C LEU A 166 -0.60 14.92 8.17
N TRP A 167 0.49 15.19 7.50
CA TRP A 167 1.68 15.77 8.07
C TRP A 167 2.49 16.58 7.06
N THR A 168 3.36 17.44 7.57
CA THR A 168 4.31 18.21 6.76
C THR A 168 5.45 17.33 6.26
N ARG A 169 6.19 17.81 5.27
CA ARG A 169 7.41 17.12 4.78
C ARG A 169 8.47 17.02 5.87
N GLU A 170 8.58 18.01 6.74
CA GLU A 170 9.52 18.02 7.87
C GLU A 170 9.18 16.95 8.89
N GLU A 171 7.90 16.83 9.28
CA GLU A 171 7.40 15.78 10.18
C GLU A 171 7.60 14.40 9.57
N ALA A 172 7.23 14.22 8.30
CA ALA A 172 7.42 12.98 7.56
C ALA A 172 8.89 12.58 7.51
N ARG A 173 9.79 13.52 7.19
CA ARG A 173 11.23 13.28 7.14
C ARG A 173 11.78 12.84 8.48
N ALA A 174 11.40 13.52 9.56
CA ALA A 174 11.87 13.19 10.90
C ALA A 174 11.46 11.77 11.31
N ALA A 175 10.16 11.45 11.19
CA ALA A 175 9.64 10.14 11.57
C ALA A 175 10.14 9.01 10.65
N MET A 176 10.08 9.20 9.34
CA MET A 176 10.45 8.15 8.39
C MET A 176 11.98 7.92 8.32
N THR A 177 12.81 8.93 8.60
CA THR A 177 14.25 8.72 8.71
C THR A 177 14.61 7.79 9.87
N ASP A 178 13.87 7.86 10.97
CA ASP A 178 14.01 6.94 12.09
C ASP A 178 13.46 5.54 11.76
N LEU A 179 12.24 5.46 11.25
CA LEU A 179 11.57 4.17 10.98
C LEU A 179 12.23 3.38 9.84
N CYS A 180 12.69 4.06 8.79
CA CYS A 180 13.30 3.40 7.63
C CYS A 180 14.64 2.72 7.93
N GLN A 181 15.28 3.03 9.06
CA GLN A 181 16.48 2.30 9.50
C GLN A 181 16.23 0.82 9.82
N TYR A 182 14.98 0.44 10.07
CA TYR A 182 14.55 -0.93 10.35
C TYR A 182 14.04 -1.67 9.11
N VAL A 183 13.80 -0.96 8.02
CA VAL A 183 13.12 -1.48 6.82
C VAL A 183 14.10 -2.22 5.92
N ASP A 184 13.69 -3.39 5.43
CA ASP A 184 14.45 -4.20 4.48
C ASP A 184 14.02 -3.93 3.03
N VAL A 185 12.71 -3.73 2.80
CA VAL A 185 12.14 -3.48 1.47
C VAL A 185 11.35 -2.19 1.47
N CYS A 186 11.81 -1.22 0.69
CA CYS A 186 11.15 0.06 0.51
C CYS A 186 10.28 0.03 -0.76
N ILE A 187 9.02 0.47 -0.63
CA ILE A 187 8.12 0.74 -1.75
C ILE A 187 7.90 2.24 -1.80
N SER A 188 7.99 2.83 -2.98
CA SER A 188 7.84 4.25 -3.22
C SER A 188 7.16 4.49 -4.56
N ASN A 189 6.61 5.67 -4.75
CA ASN A 189 6.34 6.18 -6.08
C ASN A 189 7.41 7.23 -6.45
N GLU A 190 7.27 7.82 -7.60
CA GLU A 190 8.22 8.81 -8.13
C GLU A 190 8.32 10.10 -7.30
N GLU A 191 7.28 10.45 -6.54
CA GLU A 191 7.20 11.70 -5.76
C GLU A 191 7.59 11.48 -4.29
N ASP A 192 7.31 10.31 -3.71
CA ASP A 192 7.48 10.07 -2.27
C ASP A 192 8.95 10.22 -1.80
N ALA A 193 9.92 9.75 -2.58
CA ALA A 193 11.34 9.87 -2.23
C ALA A 193 11.77 11.34 -2.10
N LYS A 194 11.25 12.19 -3.00
CA LYS A 194 11.46 13.64 -2.95
C LYS A 194 10.74 14.27 -1.77
N ASP A 195 9.46 13.98 -1.61
CA ASP A 195 8.62 14.61 -0.58
C ASP A 195 9.07 14.26 0.83
N VAL A 196 9.40 12.98 1.08
CA VAL A 196 9.81 12.51 2.40
C VAL A 196 11.29 12.81 2.68
N PHE A 197 12.20 12.51 1.76
CA PHE A 197 13.63 12.54 2.02
C PHE A 197 14.40 13.62 1.24
N GLY A 198 13.76 14.31 0.30
CA GLY A 198 14.41 15.25 -0.61
C GLY A 198 15.35 14.56 -1.60
N ILE A 199 15.14 13.27 -1.88
CA ILE A 199 15.92 12.49 -2.84
C ILE A 199 15.29 12.63 -4.22
N GLU A 200 16.04 13.21 -5.14
CA GLU A 200 15.64 13.41 -6.54
C GLU A 200 16.61 12.72 -7.47
N ALA A 201 16.15 12.43 -8.69
CA ALA A 201 17.04 12.03 -9.76
C ALA A 201 18.07 13.13 -10.03
N GLU A 202 19.33 12.75 -10.22
CA GLU A 202 20.33 13.68 -10.72
C GLU A 202 19.85 14.22 -12.07
N ALA A 203 20.05 15.54 -12.30
CA ALA A 203 19.59 16.21 -13.52
C ALA A 203 20.21 15.56 -14.75
N THR A 204 19.42 14.73 -15.44
CA THR A 204 19.74 14.20 -16.76
C THR A 204 18.86 14.93 -17.75
N ASP A 205 19.41 15.29 -18.92
CA ASP A 205 18.64 15.87 -20.03
C ASP A 205 17.51 14.90 -20.44
N ILE A 206 16.29 15.24 -20.03
CA ILE A 206 15.11 14.43 -20.28
C ILE A 206 14.44 14.91 -21.56
N TYR A 207 14.50 14.09 -22.62
CA TYR A 207 13.58 14.25 -23.74
C TYR A 207 12.16 13.88 -23.28
N ALA A 208 11.24 14.83 -23.40
CA ALA A 208 9.84 14.65 -23.02
C ALA A 208 9.24 13.41 -23.71
N GLY A 209 8.80 12.42 -22.93
CA GLY A 209 8.06 11.26 -23.40
C GLY A 209 8.64 9.87 -23.07
N GLU A 210 9.90 9.76 -22.70
CA GLU A 210 10.47 8.51 -22.19
C GLU A 210 10.52 8.54 -20.66
N ILE A 211 10.07 7.43 -20.04
CA ILE A 211 10.29 7.21 -18.59
C ILE A 211 11.80 7.32 -18.35
N ASN A 212 12.21 8.25 -17.51
CA ASN A 212 13.61 8.45 -17.19
C ASN A 212 14.14 7.29 -16.33
N ARG A 213 14.43 6.15 -16.99
CA ARG A 213 14.89 4.94 -16.31
C ARG A 213 16.15 5.17 -15.48
N GLU A 214 17.09 5.96 -15.97
CA GLU A 214 18.32 6.25 -15.24
C GLU A 214 18.04 7.12 -13.99
N GLY A 215 17.10 8.04 -14.07
CA GLY A 215 16.67 8.82 -12.92
C GLY A 215 16.07 7.94 -11.81
N TYR A 216 15.23 6.99 -12.16
CA TYR A 216 14.65 6.06 -11.17
C TYR A 216 15.68 5.11 -10.56
N LYS A 217 16.66 4.63 -11.34
CA LYS A 217 17.80 3.87 -10.82
C LYS A 217 18.60 4.69 -9.80
N SER A 218 18.88 5.96 -10.12
CA SER A 218 19.58 6.88 -9.21
C SER A 218 18.82 7.06 -7.90
N VAL A 219 17.51 7.30 -7.96
CA VAL A 219 16.67 7.45 -6.75
C VAL A 219 16.67 6.18 -5.91
N ALA A 220 16.47 5.01 -6.53
CA ALA A 220 16.48 3.74 -5.81
C ALA A 220 17.82 3.46 -5.14
N LYS A 221 18.91 3.73 -5.83
CA LYS A 221 20.25 3.59 -5.27
C LYS A 221 20.50 4.53 -4.08
N GLN A 222 20.14 5.81 -4.19
CA GLN A 222 20.28 6.78 -3.11
C GLN A 222 19.45 6.36 -1.86
N LEU A 223 18.23 5.85 -2.05
CA LEU A 223 17.41 5.33 -0.96
C LEU A 223 18.08 4.13 -0.28
N ALA A 224 18.56 3.17 -1.07
CA ALA A 224 19.23 1.98 -0.56
C ALA A 224 20.54 2.33 0.19
N ASP A 225 21.36 3.20 -0.38
CA ASP A 225 22.62 3.65 0.22
C ASP A 225 22.39 4.40 1.55
N LYS A 226 21.30 5.18 1.63
CA LYS A 226 21.00 5.99 2.83
C LYS A 226 20.48 5.15 3.99
N PHE A 227 19.63 4.16 3.74
CA PHE A 227 18.92 3.41 4.78
C PHE A 227 19.34 1.95 4.91
N GLY A 228 20.14 1.43 3.97
CA GLY A 228 20.55 0.03 3.95
C GLY A 228 19.44 -0.93 3.50
N PHE A 229 18.49 -0.46 2.68
CA PHE A 229 17.45 -1.34 2.13
C PHE A 229 18.06 -2.47 1.31
N GLU A 230 17.52 -3.67 1.42
CA GLU A 230 17.89 -4.81 0.58
C GLU A 230 17.28 -4.68 -0.83
N LYS A 231 16.06 -4.10 -0.90
CA LYS A 231 15.34 -3.87 -2.16
C LYS A 231 14.58 -2.56 -2.13
N VAL A 232 14.50 -1.92 -3.29
CA VAL A 232 13.70 -0.70 -3.49
C VAL A 232 12.81 -0.89 -4.71
N ALA A 233 11.50 -0.79 -4.51
CA ALA A 233 10.51 -0.81 -5.58
C ALA A 233 9.97 0.60 -5.82
N ILE A 234 9.90 1.03 -7.08
CA ILE A 234 9.32 2.32 -7.48
C ILE A 234 8.21 2.06 -8.49
N THR A 235 6.98 2.45 -8.14
CA THR A 235 5.85 2.41 -9.07
C THR A 235 5.89 3.62 -10.00
N LEU A 236 5.59 3.37 -11.26
CA LEU A 236 5.69 4.35 -12.35
C LEU A 236 4.31 4.52 -13.00
N ARG A 237 3.72 5.69 -12.82
CA ARG A 237 2.39 6.01 -13.35
C ARG A 237 2.48 7.06 -14.44
N GLU A 238 1.85 6.78 -15.57
CA GLU A 238 1.58 7.76 -16.61
C GLU A 238 0.09 8.15 -16.55
N SER A 239 -0.21 9.33 -16.04
CA SER A 239 -1.60 9.79 -15.87
C SER A 239 -2.11 10.45 -17.14
N HIS A 240 -2.96 9.76 -17.90
CA HIS A 240 -3.58 10.31 -19.11
C HIS A 240 -4.92 10.99 -18.81
N SER A 241 -5.71 10.37 -17.93
CA SER A 241 -7.00 10.90 -17.45
C SER A 241 -7.37 10.25 -16.11
N ALA A 242 -8.53 10.59 -15.56
CA ALA A 242 -9.07 9.87 -14.41
C ALA A 242 -9.43 8.41 -14.73
N SER A 243 -9.67 8.11 -16.02
CA SER A 243 -10.11 6.80 -16.49
C SER A 243 -9.01 5.95 -17.13
N ASP A 244 -7.92 6.55 -17.60
CA ASP A 244 -6.90 5.86 -18.37
C ASP A 244 -5.51 6.24 -17.89
N ASN A 245 -4.68 5.24 -17.54
CA ASN A 245 -3.31 5.41 -17.07
C ASN A 245 -2.39 4.35 -17.67
N GLY A 246 -1.11 4.72 -17.90
CA GLY A 246 -0.02 3.77 -18.05
C GLY A 246 0.47 3.34 -16.66
N TRP A 247 0.79 2.06 -16.49
CA TRP A 247 1.20 1.48 -15.21
C TRP A 247 2.35 0.50 -15.37
N SER A 248 3.44 0.76 -14.66
CA SER A 248 4.63 -0.09 -14.62
C SER A 248 5.37 0.12 -13.29
N ALA A 249 6.46 -0.58 -13.08
CA ALA A 249 7.33 -0.39 -11.93
C ALA A 249 8.77 -0.81 -12.22
N MET A 250 9.66 -0.41 -11.31
CA MET A 250 11.04 -0.88 -11.23
C MET A 250 11.28 -1.51 -9.85
N LEU A 251 12.06 -2.59 -9.82
CA LEU A 251 12.59 -3.19 -8.59
C LEU A 251 14.12 -3.21 -8.66
N TYR A 252 14.76 -2.62 -7.68
CA TYR A 252 16.20 -2.67 -7.46
C TYR A 252 16.53 -3.71 -6.40
N ASP A 253 17.37 -4.66 -6.74
CA ASP A 253 17.95 -5.63 -5.81
C ASP A 253 19.40 -5.24 -5.52
N VAL A 254 19.68 -4.85 -4.29
CA VAL A 254 21.01 -4.35 -3.89
C VAL A 254 22.04 -5.47 -3.92
N ALA A 255 21.67 -6.69 -3.50
CA ALA A 255 22.61 -7.81 -3.40
C ALA A 255 23.20 -8.21 -4.76
N SER A 256 22.36 -8.22 -5.81
CA SER A 256 22.79 -8.49 -7.19
C SER A 256 23.16 -7.24 -7.98
N ASN A 257 22.89 -6.05 -7.43
CA ASN A 257 22.96 -4.76 -8.12
C ASN A 257 22.14 -4.74 -9.42
N GLU A 258 20.98 -5.37 -9.40
CA GLU A 258 20.11 -5.56 -10.57
C GLU A 258 18.91 -4.61 -10.53
N TYR A 259 18.63 -3.93 -11.64
CA TYR A 259 17.46 -3.05 -11.82
C TYR A 259 16.50 -3.68 -12.84
N CYS A 260 15.39 -4.20 -12.37
CA CYS A 260 14.38 -4.83 -13.21
C CYS A 260 13.19 -3.91 -13.43
N PHE A 261 12.85 -3.67 -14.69
CA PHE A 261 11.64 -2.93 -15.08
C PHE A 261 10.57 -3.91 -15.55
N SER A 262 9.35 -3.70 -15.09
CA SER A 262 8.21 -4.49 -15.55
C SER A 262 7.77 -4.10 -16.96
N LYS A 263 6.89 -4.92 -17.52
CA LYS A 263 6.01 -4.51 -18.63
C LYS A 263 5.20 -3.30 -18.23
N LYS A 264 4.79 -2.50 -19.20
CA LYS A 264 3.82 -1.43 -19.03
C LYS A 264 2.43 -1.93 -19.43
N TYR A 265 1.44 -1.65 -18.58
CA TYR A 265 0.03 -1.91 -18.86
C TYR A 265 -0.69 -0.59 -19.13
N GLU A 266 -1.50 -0.54 -20.18
CA GLU A 266 -2.44 0.54 -20.42
C GLU A 266 -3.76 0.17 -19.72
N LEU A 267 -4.11 0.95 -18.69
CA LEU A 267 -5.23 0.64 -17.81
C LEU A 267 -6.45 1.48 -18.15
N ARG A 268 -7.60 0.81 -18.23
CA ARG A 268 -8.92 1.42 -18.12
C ARG A 268 -9.39 1.28 -16.67
N ILE A 269 -9.41 2.37 -15.92
CA ILE A 269 -9.63 2.35 -14.48
C ILE A 269 -11.13 2.29 -14.17
N ILE A 270 -11.52 1.27 -13.42
CA ILE A 270 -12.84 1.15 -12.79
C ILE A 270 -12.79 1.73 -11.37
N ASP A 271 -11.79 1.33 -10.59
CA ASP A 271 -11.50 1.90 -9.28
C ASP A 271 -9.98 1.92 -9.04
N ARG A 272 -9.46 3.10 -8.73
CA ARG A 272 -8.01 3.28 -8.51
C ARG A 272 -7.56 3.04 -7.07
N VAL A 273 -8.50 3.06 -6.12
CA VAL A 273 -8.17 2.89 -4.69
C VAL A 273 -7.65 1.47 -4.46
N GLY A 274 -6.57 1.34 -3.72
CA GLY A 274 -5.93 0.05 -3.47
C GLY A 274 -4.97 -0.44 -4.56
N GLY A 275 -4.78 0.31 -5.66
CA GLY A 275 -3.84 -0.07 -6.72
C GLY A 275 -2.40 -0.19 -6.25
N GLY A 276 -1.91 0.81 -5.49
CA GLY A 276 -0.57 0.77 -4.86
C GLY A 276 -0.44 -0.35 -3.83
N ASP A 277 -1.47 -0.52 -2.99
CA ASP A 277 -1.49 -1.57 -1.97
C ASP A 277 -1.46 -2.96 -2.60
N SER A 278 -2.15 -3.14 -3.73
CA SER A 278 -2.13 -4.39 -4.51
C SER A 278 -0.77 -4.68 -5.12
N PHE A 279 -0.04 -3.65 -5.53
CA PHE A 279 1.37 -3.78 -5.92
C PHE A 279 2.20 -4.26 -4.72
N GLY A 280 2.06 -3.63 -3.56
CA GLY A 280 2.76 -4.02 -2.33
C GLY A 280 2.47 -5.47 -1.92
N GLY A 281 1.20 -5.86 -1.91
CA GLY A 281 0.79 -7.24 -1.62
C GLY A 281 1.36 -8.26 -2.61
N GLY A 282 1.32 -7.94 -3.91
CA GLY A 282 1.92 -8.77 -4.96
C GLY A 282 3.43 -8.90 -4.83
N LEU A 283 4.13 -7.81 -4.50
CA LEU A 283 5.58 -7.80 -4.28
C LEU A 283 5.97 -8.68 -3.08
N ILE A 284 5.30 -8.50 -1.94
CA ILE A 284 5.54 -9.28 -0.72
C ILE A 284 5.33 -10.77 -1.00
N TYR A 285 4.21 -11.13 -1.65
CA TYR A 285 3.94 -12.51 -2.04
C TYR A 285 5.07 -13.09 -2.91
N ALA A 286 5.48 -12.35 -3.94
CA ALA A 286 6.51 -12.81 -4.88
C ALA A 286 7.87 -13.02 -4.19
N LEU A 287 8.27 -12.10 -3.31
CA LEU A 287 9.52 -12.21 -2.57
C LEU A 287 9.51 -13.36 -1.57
N LEU A 288 8.42 -13.55 -0.82
CA LEU A 288 8.27 -14.68 0.12
C LEU A 288 8.27 -16.03 -0.59
N ASN A 289 7.83 -16.10 -1.85
CA ASN A 289 7.85 -17.32 -2.66
C ASN A 289 9.11 -17.48 -3.51
N GLY A 290 10.14 -16.67 -3.26
CA GLY A 290 11.46 -16.83 -3.88
C GLY A 290 11.49 -16.54 -5.39
N LYS A 291 10.56 -15.73 -5.91
CA LYS A 291 10.59 -15.31 -7.32
C LYS A 291 11.85 -14.48 -7.60
N SER A 292 12.36 -14.56 -8.81
CA SER A 292 13.47 -13.68 -9.26
C SER A 292 13.07 -12.20 -9.18
N THR A 293 14.03 -11.28 -9.17
CA THR A 293 13.77 -9.84 -9.14
C THR A 293 12.85 -9.41 -10.29
N GLN A 294 13.09 -9.93 -11.50
CA GLN A 294 12.24 -9.65 -12.66
C GLN A 294 10.83 -10.22 -12.50
N ASP A 295 10.70 -11.49 -12.08
CA ASP A 295 9.39 -12.12 -11.91
C ASP A 295 8.60 -11.48 -10.76
N ALA A 296 9.28 -11.00 -9.73
CA ALA A 296 8.65 -10.32 -8.60
C ALA A 296 8.03 -8.98 -9.02
N VAL A 297 8.74 -8.15 -9.78
CA VAL A 297 8.19 -6.88 -10.26
C VAL A 297 7.08 -7.10 -11.29
N GLU A 298 7.19 -8.10 -12.16
CA GLU A 298 6.12 -8.45 -13.12
C GLU A 298 4.85 -8.92 -12.41
N PHE A 299 4.98 -9.78 -11.40
CA PHE A 299 3.85 -10.24 -10.60
C PHE A 299 3.17 -9.08 -9.87
N ALA A 300 3.95 -8.21 -9.21
CA ALA A 300 3.44 -7.08 -8.46
C ALA A 300 2.67 -6.08 -9.34
N VAL A 301 3.20 -5.75 -10.51
CA VAL A 301 2.55 -4.85 -11.48
C VAL A 301 1.30 -5.47 -12.06
N ALA A 302 1.33 -6.77 -12.42
CA ALA A 302 0.15 -7.47 -12.94
C ALA A 302 -0.98 -7.54 -11.92
N ALA A 303 -0.66 -7.82 -10.64
CA ALA A 303 -1.62 -7.82 -9.54
C ALA A 303 -2.30 -6.44 -9.39
N SER A 304 -1.51 -5.37 -9.44
CA SER A 304 -2.01 -4.00 -9.38
C SER A 304 -2.83 -3.62 -10.61
N ALA A 305 -2.41 -4.02 -11.80
CA ALA A 305 -3.15 -3.79 -13.04
C ALA A 305 -4.56 -4.40 -12.96
N LEU A 306 -4.67 -5.65 -12.50
CA LEU A 306 -5.96 -6.33 -12.31
C LEU A 306 -6.84 -5.61 -11.29
N LYS A 307 -6.25 -5.12 -10.17
CA LYS A 307 -7.00 -4.37 -9.15
C LYS A 307 -7.74 -3.17 -9.74
N HIS A 308 -7.12 -2.45 -10.65
CA HIS A 308 -7.74 -1.26 -11.26
C HIS A 308 -9.03 -1.57 -12.04
N SER A 309 -9.29 -2.84 -12.35
CA SER A 309 -10.53 -3.32 -12.98
C SER A 309 -11.62 -3.76 -12.00
N ILE A 310 -11.37 -3.65 -10.68
CA ILE A 310 -12.23 -4.18 -9.61
C ILE A 310 -12.71 -3.03 -8.73
N GLU A 311 -14.02 -2.99 -8.44
CA GLU A 311 -14.60 -2.02 -7.49
C GLU A 311 -14.14 -2.27 -6.06
N GLY A 312 -14.05 -1.20 -5.29
CA GLY A 312 -13.65 -1.24 -3.88
C GLY A 312 -12.13 -1.23 -3.69
N ASP A 313 -11.70 -1.28 -2.43
CA ASP A 313 -10.29 -1.20 -2.05
C ASP A 313 -9.53 -2.51 -2.28
N TYR A 314 -10.20 -3.64 -2.03
CA TYR A 314 -9.54 -4.94 -1.98
C TYR A 314 -9.29 -5.53 -3.36
N ASN A 315 -8.12 -6.15 -3.52
CA ASN A 315 -7.79 -6.90 -4.72
C ASN A 315 -8.35 -8.33 -4.62
N MET A 316 -9.35 -8.64 -5.43
CA MET A 316 -10.08 -9.90 -5.43
C MET A 316 -9.59 -10.86 -6.51
N VAL A 317 -8.29 -10.89 -6.79
CA VAL A 317 -7.67 -11.77 -7.79
C VAL A 317 -6.92 -12.93 -7.15
N THR A 318 -6.81 -14.03 -7.89
CA THR A 318 -6.03 -15.20 -7.50
C THR A 318 -4.60 -15.11 -8.05
N VAL A 319 -3.69 -15.90 -7.48
CA VAL A 319 -2.30 -16.05 -8.00
C VAL A 319 -2.32 -16.44 -9.49
N SER A 320 -3.18 -17.38 -9.86
CA SER A 320 -3.29 -17.88 -11.25
C SER A 320 -3.68 -16.76 -12.23
N GLU A 321 -4.62 -15.87 -11.85
CA GLU A 321 -5.00 -14.72 -12.67
C GLU A 321 -3.84 -13.74 -12.84
N VAL A 322 -3.11 -13.48 -11.77
CA VAL A 322 -1.93 -12.59 -11.81
C VAL A 322 -0.82 -13.18 -12.67
N GLU A 323 -0.49 -14.46 -12.49
CA GLU A 323 0.55 -15.14 -13.27
C GLU A 323 0.19 -15.22 -14.76
N LYS A 324 -1.07 -15.43 -15.08
CA LYS A 324 -1.57 -15.44 -16.46
C LYS A 324 -1.35 -14.08 -17.12
N LEU A 325 -1.70 -12.98 -16.45
CA LEU A 325 -1.47 -11.63 -16.97
C LEU A 325 0.03 -11.33 -17.07
N ALA A 326 0.81 -11.63 -16.04
CA ALA A 326 2.27 -11.44 -16.05
C ALA A 326 2.94 -12.22 -17.17
N GLY A 327 2.43 -13.42 -17.51
CA GLY A 327 2.86 -14.25 -18.62
C GLY A 327 2.48 -13.73 -20.01
N GLY A 328 1.69 -12.66 -20.09
CA GLY A 328 1.34 -11.95 -21.32
C GLY A 328 -0.08 -12.17 -21.85
N ASP A 329 -0.93 -12.97 -21.19
CA ASP A 329 -2.33 -13.13 -21.61
C ASP A 329 -3.22 -12.04 -20.99
N GLY A 330 -3.21 -10.87 -21.62
CA GLY A 330 -4.10 -9.75 -21.32
C GLY A 330 -5.35 -9.69 -22.21
N SER A 331 -5.73 -10.80 -22.85
CA SER A 331 -6.79 -10.81 -23.86
C SER A 331 -8.21 -10.55 -23.32
N GLY A 332 -8.42 -10.70 -22.01
CA GLY A 332 -9.74 -10.56 -21.38
C GLY A 332 -10.78 -11.57 -21.87
N ARG A 333 -10.36 -12.66 -22.52
CA ARG A 333 -11.27 -13.70 -23.00
C ARG A 333 -11.92 -14.47 -21.86
N ILE A 334 -13.15 -14.91 -22.08
CA ILE A 334 -13.89 -15.76 -21.12
C ILE A 334 -13.05 -17.00 -20.79
N GLN A 335 -12.76 -17.17 -19.51
CA GLN A 335 -12.17 -18.38 -18.97
C GLN A 335 -13.28 -19.43 -18.78
N ARG A 336 -13.09 -20.62 -19.35
CA ARG A 336 -14.05 -21.74 -19.27
C ARG A 336 -13.39 -22.93 -18.59
#